data_224d9aed26ab055fa859244b1acd8b43
#
_entry.id   224d9aed26ab055fa859244b1acd8b43
#
_cell.length_a   1.000
_cell.length_b   1.000
_cell.length_c   1.000
_cell.angle_alpha   90.00
_cell.angle_beta   90.00
_cell.angle_gamma   90.00
#
_symmetry.space_group_name_H-M   'P 1'
#
loop_
_entity.id
_entity.type
_entity.pdbx_description
1 polymer ?
#
loop_
_entity_poly.entity_id
_entity_poly.type
_entity_poly.pdbx_seq_one_letter_code
_entity_poly.pdbx_strand_id
1 'polypeptide(L)'
;MIVLLFLVSGCIHIDLFPGGGKLKETLLSGEGKDKVLLIDISGMLTTSKSSGIFDEPSLPARIKEELTKAEKDDHVKAVVLRINTPGGTVTASDLVYHELKAFKKEREMPVIAAIMDLGTSGGYYVAMAADHVLVHPSTITGSIGVIMVTMNAQGLLEKVGVNPAAIVSGPKKSMGSPFRPMSDEERAIFQGVIDHLYERFLAVVEEGRPGLSKENIRTLADGRIYTADIAKAQGLVDDIGYLDEAIDLAKKKAKLEEAQVVTYTRGRVSHSNIYSRFDPPQIGPIGFPEVDTNSLFSVLSGGTPQMLYMWMP
;
A
#
# COMPACT_ATOMS: atom_id res chain seq x y z
N MET A 1 49.60 -50.64 -10.63
CA MET A 1 48.75 -50.23 -9.50
C MET A 1 48.07 -48.93 -9.92
N ILE A 2 46.82 -49.06 -10.43
CA ILE A 2 46.07 -47.93 -10.96
C ILE A 2 45.16 -47.42 -9.81
N VAL A 3 45.38 -46.19 -9.38
CA VAL A 3 44.56 -45.51 -8.37
C VAL A 3 43.37 -44.84 -9.09
N LEU A 4 42.19 -45.39 -8.89
CA LEU A 4 40.94 -44.85 -9.41
C LEU A 4 40.45 -43.71 -8.47
N LEU A 5 40.55 -42.43 -8.93
CA LEU A 5 40.02 -41.30 -8.22
C LEU A 5 38.50 -41.24 -8.46
N PHE A 6 37.67 -41.51 -7.45
CA PHE A 6 36.24 -41.24 -7.45
C PHE A 6 36.01 -39.74 -7.23
N LEU A 7 35.62 -39.00 -8.28
CA LEU A 7 35.09 -37.66 -8.19
C LEU A 7 33.62 -37.77 -7.72
N VAL A 8 33.37 -37.45 -6.46
CA VAL A 8 32.00 -37.25 -5.94
C VAL A 8 31.54 -35.88 -6.43
N SER A 9 30.76 -35.86 -7.51
CA SER A 9 30.06 -34.68 -7.97
C SER A 9 28.85 -34.42 -7.04
N GLY A 10 29.09 -33.73 -5.93
CA GLY A 10 28.00 -33.13 -5.15
C GLY A 10 27.46 -31.92 -5.91
N CYS A 11 26.21 -31.98 -6.39
CA CYS A 11 25.54 -30.80 -6.89
C CYS A 11 25.28 -29.85 -5.72
N ILE A 12 26.16 -28.87 -5.55
CA ILE A 12 25.86 -27.73 -4.66
C ILE A 12 24.88 -26.83 -5.44
N HIS A 13 23.59 -26.91 -5.13
CA HIS A 13 22.65 -25.91 -5.56
C HIS A 13 22.92 -24.63 -4.77
N ILE A 14 23.64 -23.72 -5.35
CA ILE A 14 23.78 -22.35 -4.86
C ILE A 14 22.61 -21.59 -5.49
N ASP A 15 21.55 -21.34 -4.71
CA ASP A 15 20.52 -20.37 -5.08
C ASP A 15 21.16 -18.97 -5.03
N LEU A 16 21.68 -18.54 -6.17
CA LEU A 16 22.30 -17.22 -6.35
C LEU A 16 21.28 -16.07 -6.34
N PHE A 17 19.98 -16.36 -6.42
CA PHE A 17 18.90 -15.38 -6.46
C PHE A 17 17.75 -15.77 -5.52
N PRO A 18 17.77 -15.34 -4.24
CA PRO A 18 16.73 -15.71 -3.27
C PRO A 18 15.38 -14.97 -3.44
N GLY A 19 15.17 -14.18 -4.52
CA GLY A 19 13.96 -13.38 -4.71
C GLY A 19 12.66 -14.15 -5.06
N GLY A 20 12.75 -15.41 -5.50
CA GLY A 20 11.62 -16.26 -5.92
C GLY A 20 11.19 -17.35 -4.93
N GLY A 21 11.66 -17.33 -3.68
CA GLY A 21 11.39 -18.38 -2.71
C GLY A 21 9.92 -18.45 -2.25
N LYS A 22 9.47 -19.64 -1.79
CA LYS A 22 8.16 -19.80 -1.15
C LYS A 22 8.08 -18.95 0.11
N LEU A 23 6.88 -18.42 0.40
CA LEU A 23 6.60 -17.73 1.66
C LEU A 23 6.88 -18.66 2.85
N LYS A 24 7.75 -18.24 3.75
CA LYS A 24 8.05 -18.90 5.02
C LYS A 24 7.40 -18.15 6.16
N GLU A 25 6.91 -18.91 7.12
CA GLU A 25 6.44 -18.34 8.39
C GLU A 25 7.66 -18.00 9.25
N THR A 26 7.61 -16.85 9.89
CA THR A 26 8.63 -16.37 10.81
C THR A 26 7.95 -15.94 12.10
N LEU A 27 8.36 -16.55 13.22
CA LEU A 27 7.92 -16.17 14.56
C LEU A 27 8.58 -14.84 14.94
N LEU A 28 7.77 -13.88 15.37
CA LEU A 28 8.22 -12.57 15.86
C LEU A 28 8.23 -12.50 17.40
N SER A 29 7.19 -13.05 18.04
CA SER A 29 7.03 -13.08 19.48
C SER A 29 5.91 -14.02 19.92
N GLY A 30 5.75 -14.20 21.23
CA GLY A 30 4.66 -14.96 21.81
C GLY A 30 4.86 -16.47 21.75
N GLU A 31 3.99 -17.18 22.43
CA GLU A 31 3.99 -18.63 22.58
C GLU A 31 2.57 -19.17 22.32
N GLY A 32 2.42 -20.50 22.36
CA GLY A 32 1.12 -21.14 22.13
C GLY A 32 0.99 -21.74 20.73
N LYS A 33 -0.20 -22.21 20.41
CA LYS A 33 -0.54 -22.88 19.15
C LYS A 33 -1.25 -21.95 18.17
N ASP A 34 -2.11 -21.09 18.68
CA ASP A 34 -2.85 -20.13 17.89
C ASP A 34 -1.95 -18.95 17.48
N LYS A 35 -2.31 -18.29 16.37
CA LYS A 35 -1.46 -17.29 15.73
C LYS A 35 -2.22 -15.99 15.45
N VAL A 36 -1.53 -14.88 15.67
CA VAL A 36 -1.85 -13.56 15.11
C VAL A 36 -0.91 -13.31 13.94
N LEU A 37 -1.46 -13.16 12.75
CA LEU A 37 -0.67 -12.87 11.55
C LEU A 37 -0.44 -11.36 11.45
N LEU A 38 0.80 -10.93 11.43
CA LEU A 38 1.21 -9.55 11.15
C LEU A 38 1.52 -9.41 9.66
N ILE A 39 0.72 -8.61 8.95
CA ILE A 39 0.89 -8.27 7.53
C ILE A 39 1.39 -6.83 7.43
N ASP A 40 2.48 -6.63 6.70
CA ASP A 40 3.10 -5.33 6.50
C ASP A 40 2.59 -4.67 5.21
N ILE A 41 2.12 -3.41 5.32
CA ILE A 41 1.63 -2.60 4.19
C ILE A 41 2.41 -1.29 4.22
N SER A 42 3.59 -1.30 3.59
CA SER A 42 4.55 -0.21 3.65
C SER A 42 4.95 0.29 2.25
N GLY A 43 5.36 1.55 2.17
CA GLY A 43 5.77 2.20 0.94
C GLY A 43 4.60 2.57 0.01
N MET A 44 4.89 2.90 -1.24
CA MET A 44 3.87 3.31 -2.21
C MET A 44 3.02 2.10 -2.65
N LEU A 45 1.70 2.26 -2.60
CA LEU A 45 0.76 1.25 -3.09
C LEU A 45 0.73 1.27 -4.63
N THR A 46 1.36 0.27 -5.25
CA THR A 46 1.45 0.16 -6.72
C THR A 46 1.20 -1.27 -7.18
N THR A 47 0.67 -1.42 -8.39
CA THR A 47 0.55 -2.70 -9.08
C THR A 47 1.82 -3.11 -9.82
N SER A 48 2.79 -2.20 -9.91
CA SER A 48 4.09 -2.49 -10.53
C SER A 48 4.92 -3.38 -9.61
N LYS A 49 5.73 -4.24 -10.19
CA LYS A 49 6.76 -4.98 -9.46
C LYS A 49 7.84 -4.01 -9.00
N SER A 50 8.45 -4.27 -7.84
CA SER A 50 9.65 -3.55 -7.44
C SER A 50 10.81 -3.88 -8.40
N SER A 51 11.40 -2.86 -9.02
CA SER A 51 12.54 -3.02 -9.92
C SER A 51 13.83 -3.09 -9.11
N GLY A 52 14.02 -4.16 -8.35
CA GLY A 52 15.27 -4.47 -7.65
C GLY A 52 16.02 -5.63 -8.30
N ILE A 53 17.22 -5.93 -7.80
CA ILE A 53 18.00 -7.12 -8.18
C ILE A 53 17.22 -8.42 -7.89
N PHE A 54 16.21 -8.33 -7.03
CA PHE A 54 15.31 -9.43 -6.66
C PHE A 54 13.91 -9.12 -7.19
N ASP A 55 13.33 -10.07 -7.93
CA ASP A 55 11.98 -9.97 -8.52
C ASP A 55 10.91 -10.14 -7.40
N GLU A 56 10.59 -9.06 -6.68
CA GLU A 56 9.52 -9.08 -5.68
C GLU A 56 8.16 -8.84 -6.35
N PRO A 57 7.11 -9.59 -5.96
CA PRO A 57 5.78 -9.36 -6.47
C PRO A 57 5.29 -7.95 -6.07
N SER A 58 4.37 -7.39 -6.85
CA SER A 58 3.69 -6.14 -6.46
C SER A 58 2.98 -6.31 -5.10
N LEU A 59 2.78 -5.20 -4.39
CA LEU A 59 2.14 -5.24 -3.08
C LEU A 59 0.80 -5.99 -3.07
N PRO A 60 -0.16 -5.74 -4.00
CA PRO A 60 -1.40 -6.52 -4.03
C PRO A 60 -1.18 -8.02 -4.24
N ALA A 61 -0.22 -8.41 -5.08
CA ALA A 61 0.11 -9.82 -5.31
C ALA A 61 0.69 -10.48 -4.05
N ARG A 62 1.59 -9.77 -3.34
CA ARG A 62 2.16 -10.23 -2.07
C ARG A 62 1.09 -10.43 -1.00
N ILE A 63 0.21 -9.43 -0.82
CA ILE A 63 -0.91 -9.52 0.14
C ILE A 63 -1.82 -10.71 -0.19
N LYS A 64 -2.18 -10.90 -1.46
CA LYS A 64 -2.99 -12.06 -1.88
C LYS A 64 -2.34 -13.38 -1.53
N GLU A 65 -1.03 -13.52 -1.76
CA GLU A 65 -0.30 -14.75 -1.42
C GLU A 65 -0.23 -14.98 0.10
N GLU A 66 -0.01 -13.92 0.89
CA GLU A 66 0.02 -13.99 2.36
C GLU A 66 -1.36 -14.41 2.90
N LEU A 67 -2.44 -13.81 2.40
CA LEU A 67 -3.80 -14.16 2.78
C LEU A 67 -4.15 -15.59 2.36
N THR A 68 -3.81 -16.00 1.13
CA THR A 68 -4.04 -17.37 0.65
C THR A 68 -3.29 -18.43 1.49
N LYS A 69 -2.11 -18.08 2.03
CA LYS A 69 -1.39 -18.95 2.96
C LYS A 69 -2.09 -18.99 4.32
N ALA A 70 -2.55 -17.86 4.82
CA ALA A 70 -3.29 -17.76 6.08
C ALA A 70 -4.64 -18.49 6.04
N GLU A 71 -5.34 -18.48 4.89
CA GLU A 71 -6.59 -19.22 4.68
C GLU A 71 -6.44 -20.73 4.92
N LYS A 72 -5.24 -21.27 4.68
CA LYS A 72 -4.92 -22.71 4.80
C LYS A 72 -4.38 -23.09 6.18
N ASP A 73 -4.22 -22.12 7.08
CA ASP A 73 -3.71 -22.35 8.43
C ASP A 73 -4.82 -22.08 9.46
N ASP A 74 -5.40 -23.16 9.98
CA ASP A 74 -6.46 -23.07 10.99
C ASP A 74 -5.99 -22.51 12.34
N HIS A 75 -4.68 -22.37 12.54
CA HIS A 75 -4.13 -21.73 13.72
C HIS A 75 -4.08 -20.20 13.63
N VAL A 76 -4.18 -19.62 12.44
CA VAL A 76 -4.34 -18.17 12.29
C VAL A 76 -5.75 -17.78 12.74
N LYS A 77 -5.83 -16.97 13.82
CA LYS A 77 -7.09 -16.56 14.46
C LYS A 77 -7.37 -15.06 14.38
N ALA A 78 -6.37 -14.26 14.05
CA ALA A 78 -6.50 -12.83 13.88
C ALA A 78 -5.43 -12.30 12.91
N VAL A 79 -5.69 -11.15 12.33
CA VAL A 79 -4.74 -10.43 11.48
C VAL A 79 -4.51 -9.02 12.04
N VAL A 80 -3.26 -8.60 12.08
CA VAL A 80 -2.87 -7.20 12.31
C VAL A 80 -2.22 -6.67 11.04
N LEU A 81 -2.78 -5.60 10.51
CA LEU A 81 -2.22 -4.87 9.38
C LEU A 81 -1.32 -3.77 9.93
N ARG A 82 -0.01 -3.89 9.77
CA ARG A 82 0.92 -2.82 10.09
C ARG A 82 1.04 -1.91 8.86
N ILE A 83 0.46 -0.71 8.95
CA ILE A 83 0.33 0.22 7.83
C ILE A 83 1.31 1.37 8.00
N ASN A 84 2.16 1.59 6.98
CA ASN A 84 3.08 2.73 6.92
C ASN A 84 3.26 3.19 5.46
N THR A 85 2.30 3.94 4.94
CA THR A 85 2.22 4.30 3.51
C THR A 85 1.61 5.69 3.28
N PRO A 86 2.12 6.46 2.31
CA PRO A 86 1.47 7.69 1.83
C PRO A 86 0.25 7.40 0.93
N GLY A 87 -0.05 6.13 0.63
CA GLY A 87 -1.02 5.72 -0.38
C GLY A 87 -0.35 5.32 -1.69
N GLY A 88 -1.05 5.49 -2.82
CA GLY A 88 -0.53 5.11 -4.13
C GLY A 88 -1.58 5.13 -5.22
N THR A 89 -1.50 4.22 -6.20
CA THR A 89 -2.51 4.17 -7.26
C THR A 89 -3.87 3.71 -6.71
N VAL A 90 -4.93 4.28 -7.25
CA VAL A 90 -6.31 3.91 -6.90
C VAL A 90 -6.51 2.40 -6.99
N THR A 91 -6.08 1.81 -8.11
CA THR A 91 -6.25 0.38 -8.36
C THR A 91 -5.52 -0.49 -7.34
N ALA A 92 -4.27 -0.15 -6.95
CA ALA A 92 -3.54 -0.94 -5.97
C ALA A 92 -4.19 -0.87 -4.58
N SER A 93 -4.64 0.32 -4.17
CA SER A 93 -5.35 0.52 -2.90
C SER A 93 -6.65 -0.27 -2.85
N ASP A 94 -7.42 -0.24 -3.93
CA ASP A 94 -8.68 -0.96 -4.04
C ASP A 94 -8.50 -2.49 -4.09
N LEU A 95 -7.48 -2.99 -4.80
CA LEU A 95 -7.17 -4.42 -4.81
C LEU A 95 -6.82 -4.94 -3.42
N VAL A 96 -5.96 -4.22 -2.68
CA VAL A 96 -5.59 -4.62 -1.32
C VAL A 96 -6.82 -4.61 -0.39
N TYR A 97 -7.61 -3.54 -0.44
CA TYR A 97 -8.88 -3.44 0.30
C TYR A 97 -9.81 -4.62 -0.02
N HIS A 98 -10.01 -4.90 -1.30
CA HIS A 98 -10.89 -5.99 -1.77
C HIS A 98 -10.44 -7.36 -1.23
N GLU A 99 -9.14 -7.68 -1.34
CA GLU A 99 -8.60 -8.96 -0.86
C GLU A 99 -8.74 -9.11 0.66
N LEU A 100 -8.50 -8.05 1.43
CA LEU A 100 -8.69 -8.05 2.88
C LEU A 100 -10.18 -8.24 3.26
N LYS A 101 -11.10 -7.57 2.57
CA LYS A 101 -12.55 -7.73 2.79
C LYS A 101 -13.02 -9.13 2.45
N ALA A 102 -12.56 -9.71 1.34
CA ALA A 102 -12.88 -11.07 0.93
C ALA A 102 -12.38 -12.09 1.97
N PHE A 103 -11.11 -11.99 2.38
CA PHE A 103 -10.52 -12.83 3.42
C PHE A 103 -11.28 -12.75 4.75
N LYS A 104 -11.58 -11.51 5.21
CA LYS A 104 -12.32 -11.29 6.45
C LYS A 104 -13.70 -11.94 6.41
N LYS A 105 -14.41 -11.84 5.28
CA LYS A 105 -15.73 -12.45 5.09
C LYS A 105 -15.66 -13.99 5.10
N GLU A 106 -14.63 -14.58 4.51
CA GLU A 106 -14.49 -16.04 4.42
C GLU A 106 -14.07 -16.66 5.74
N ARG A 107 -13.15 -16.02 6.46
CA ARG A 107 -12.56 -16.57 7.68
C ARG A 107 -13.25 -16.12 8.96
N GLU A 108 -14.14 -15.11 8.89
CA GLU A 108 -14.86 -14.52 10.05
C GLU A 108 -13.95 -14.19 11.24
N MET A 109 -12.70 -13.79 10.96
CA MET A 109 -11.71 -13.47 11.99
C MET A 109 -11.46 -11.97 12.12
N PRO A 110 -11.06 -11.49 13.31
CA PRO A 110 -10.79 -10.08 13.52
C PRO A 110 -9.55 -9.62 12.73
N VAL A 111 -9.70 -8.44 12.11
CA VAL A 111 -8.63 -7.72 11.42
C VAL A 111 -8.46 -6.36 12.09
N ILE A 112 -7.27 -6.07 12.59
CA ILE A 112 -6.92 -4.80 13.24
C ILE A 112 -5.95 -4.06 12.34
N ALA A 113 -6.23 -2.80 12.02
CA ALA A 113 -5.26 -1.92 11.38
C ALA A 113 -4.48 -1.16 12.45
N ALA A 114 -3.15 -1.24 12.39
CA ALA A 114 -2.21 -0.47 13.19
C ALA A 114 -1.45 0.47 12.25
N ILE A 115 -1.84 1.76 12.24
CA ILE A 115 -1.17 2.77 11.43
C ILE A 115 0.03 3.31 12.21
N MET A 116 1.20 3.22 11.59
CA MET A 116 2.46 3.65 12.19
C MET A 116 2.71 5.15 11.94
N ASP A 117 3.80 5.54 11.27
CA ASP A 117 4.08 6.95 11.01
C ASP A 117 3.06 7.58 10.06
N LEU A 118 2.67 6.81 9.03
CA LEU A 118 1.88 7.33 7.92
C LEU A 118 0.84 6.31 7.46
N GLY A 119 -0.41 6.74 7.41
CA GLY A 119 -1.51 5.98 6.83
C GLY A 119 -2.49 6.92 6.14
N THR A 120 -2.01 7.56 5.06
CA THR A 120 -2.77 8.59 4.35
C THR A 120 -3.35 8.05 3.05
N SER A 121 -4.44 8.66 2.61
CA SER A 121 -5.05 8.42 1.31
C SER A 121 -5.29 6.93 1.04
N GLY A 122 -4.61 6.29 0.09
CA GLY A 122 -4.72 4.84 -0.14
C GLY A 122 -4.40 3.98 1.09
N GLY A 123 -3.54 4.45 1.99
CA GLY A 123 -3.27 3.76 3.27
C GLY A 123 -4.49 3.78 4.19
N TYR A 124 -5.17 4.92 4.28
CA TYR A 124 -6.43 5.03 5.03
C TYR A 124 -7.55 4.22 4.36
N TYR A 125 -7.62 4.24 3.02
CA TYR A 125 -8.55 3.41 2.25
C TYR A 125 -8.42 1.92 2.60
N VAL A 126 -7.20 1.41 2.65
CA VAL A 126 -6.92 0.01 3.02
C VAL A 126 -7.29 -0.27 4.48
N ALA A 127 -7.01 0.67 5.39
CA ALA A 127 -7.37 0.54 6.80
C ALA A 127 -8.88 0.37 7.03
N MET A 128 -9.72 0.87 6.12
CA MET A 128 -11.18 0.69 6.18
C MET A 128 -11.65 -0.76 6.00
N ALA A 129 -10.77 -1.68 5.60
CA ALA A 129 -11.08 -3.12 5.59
C ALA A 129 -11.08 -3.74 6.99
N ALA A 130 -10.44 -3.10 7.97
CA ALA A 130 -10.29 -3.61 9.33
C ALA A 130 -11.57 -3.45 10.17
N ASP A 131 -11.66 -4.21 11.28
CA ASP A 131 -12.72 -4.09 12.28
C ASP A 131 -12.41 -3.02 13.32
N HIS A 132 -11.16 -2.57 13.37
CA HIS A 132 -10.67 -1.57 14.31
C HIS A 132 -9.40 -0.93 13.76
N VAL A 133 -9.31 0.38 13.84
CA VAL A 133 -8.15 1.16 13.39
C VAL A 133 -7.52 1.82 14.59
N LEU A 134 -6.32 1.37 14.95
CA LEU A 134 -5.46 1.96 15.96
C LEU A 134 -4.34 2.72 15.26
N VAL A 135 -4.01 3.91 15.76
CA VAL A 135 -2.94 4.75 15.20
C VAL A 135 -1.88 5.03 16.26
N HIS A 136 -0.61 5.03 15.85
CA HIS A 136 0.48 5.43 16.73
C HIS A 136 0.30 6.92 17.14
N PRO A 137 0.71 7.35 18.35
CA PRO A 137 0.54 8.74 18.81
C PRO A 137 1.11 9.82 17.88
N SER A 138 2.13 9.50 17.08
CA SER A 138 2.74 10.39 16.10
C SER A 138 2.20 10.25 14.68
N THR A 139 1.19 9.41 14.45
CA THR A 139 0.64 9.13 13.12
C THR A 139 0.13 10.39 12.43
N ILE A 140 0.38 10.44 11.12
CA ILE A 140 -0.33 11.29 10.17
C ILE A 140 -1.25 10.42 9.32
N THR A 141 -2.54 10.75 9.26
CA THR A 141 -3.56 10.00 8.51
C THR A 141 -4.51 10.93 7.75
N GLY A 142 -5.57 10.39 7.16
CA GLY A 142 -6.53 11.17 6.35
C GLY A 142 -6.09 11.29 4.90
N SER A 143 -6.00 12.53 4.38
CA SER A 143 -5.80 12.79 2.94
C SER A 143 -6.79 11.99 2.08
N ILE A 144 -8.07 12.02 2.50
CA ILE A 144 -9.17 11.32 1.81
C ILE A 144 -9.50 12.13 0.56
N GLY A 145 -9.09 11.62 -0.60
CA GLY A 145 -9.23 12.32 -1.86
C GLY A 145 -8.50 11.63 -3.01
N VAL A 146 -8.67 12.18 -4.20
CA VAL A 146 -8.05 11.70 -5.44
C VAL A 146 -7.27 12.85 -6.08
N ILE A 147 -6.09 12.57 -6.55
CA ILE A 147 -5.26 13.54 -7.28
C ILE A 147 -4.82 12.96 -8.63
N MET A 148 -4.78 13.79 -9.64
CA MET A 148 -4.09 13.55 -10.89
C MET A 148 -3.10 14.71 -11.12
N VAL A 149 -1.82 14.39 -11.18
CA VAL A 149 -0.78 15.38 -11.47
C VAL A 149 -0.51 15.40 -12.96
N THR A 150 -0.55 16.59 -13.55
CA THR A 150 -0.18 16.82 -14.94
C THR A 150 0.91 17.89 -15.01
N MET A 151 1.81 17.75 -15.98
CA MET A 151 2.87 18.73 -16.24
C MET A 151 2.72 19.26 -17.67
N ASN A 152 3.02 20.54 -17.87
CA ASN A 152 3.11 21.13 -19.21
C ASN A 152 4.56 21.59 -19.45
N ALA A 153 5.22 20.94 -20.40
CA ALA A 153 6.60 21.22 -20.79
C ALA A 153 6.72 22.01 -22.11
N GLN A 154 5.60 22.43 -22.72
CA GLN A 154 5.61 23.10 -24.03
C GLN A 154 6.59 24.29 -24.06
N GLY A 155 6.47 25.23 -23.14
CA GLY A 155 7.32 26.43 -23.14
C GLY A 155 8.81 26.16 -22.91
N LEU A 156 9.15 25.02 -22.26
CA LEU A 156 10.55 24.58 -22.15
C LEU A 156 11.06 24.05 -23.49
N LEU A 157 10.27 23.21 -24.17
CA LEU A 157 10.63 22.62 -25.45
C LEU A 157 10.79 23.68 -26.54
N GLU A 158 9.91 24.66 -26.57
CA GLU A 158 10.03 25.84 -27.50
C GLU A 158 11.36 26.58 -27.31
N LYS A 159 11.80 26.80 -26.06
CA LYS A 159 13.08 27.47 -25.79
C LYS A 159 14.31 26.71 -26.26
N VAL A 160 14.22 25.39 -26.37
CA VAL A 160 15.33 24.53 -26.87
C VAL A 160 15.12 24.13 -28.34
N GLY A 161 14.14 24.73 -29.04
CA GLY A 161 13.90 24.51 -30.46
C GLY A 161 13.23 23.16 -30.80
N VAL A 162 12.60 22.49 -29.81
CA VAL A 162 11.89 21.23 -30.01
C VAL A 162 10.40 21.49 -30.14
N ASN A 163 9.81 21.08 -31.29
CA ASN A 163 8.39 21.22 -31.59
C ASN A 163 7.73 19.85 -31.71
N PRO A 164 7.21 19.29 -30.61
CA PRO A 164 6.53 18.00 -30.65
C PRO A 164 5.19 18.11 -31.42
N ALA A 165 4.91 17.15 -32.28
CA ALA A 165 3.65 17.04 -32.99
C ALA A 165 3.06 15.64 -32.81
N ALA A 166 1.78 15.55 -32.44
CA ALA A 166 1.05 14.29 -32.36
C ALA A 166 0.10 14.13 -33.55
N ILE A 167 0.20 13.00 -34.25
CA ILE A 167 -0.78 12.57 -35.25
C ILE A 167 -1.74 11.62 -34.54
N VAL A 168 -3.01 11.99 -34.45
CA VAL A 168 -3.99 11.27 -33.60
C VAL A 168 -5.21 10.84 -34.40
N SER A 169 -5.81 9.72 -34.03
CA SER A 169 -7.04 9.21 -34.65
C SER A 169 -8.31 9.94 -34.21
N GLY A 170 -8.22 10.82 -33.20
CA GLY A 170 -9.36 11.61 -32.73
C GLY A 170 -8.92 12.71 -31.77
N PRO A 171 -9.73 13.77 -31.60
CA PRO A 171 -9.32 15.02 -30.91
C PRO A 171 -8.95 14.83 -29.42
N LYS A 172 -9.48 13.80 -28.79
CA LYS A 172 -9.20 13.52 -27.36
C LYS A 172 -8.07 12.49 -27.15
N LYS A 173 -7.47 11.96 -28.24
CA LYS A 173 -6.45 10.89 -28.10
C LYS A 173 -5.13 11.39 -27.50
N SER A 174 -4.85 12.70 -27.58
CA SER A 174 -3.69 13.34 -26.93
C SER A 174 -4.05 14.11 -25.66
N MET A 175 -5.20 13.80 -25.04
CA MET A 175 -5.63 14.40 -23.79
C MET A 175 -4.62 14.13 -22.69
N GLY A 176 -4.26 15.17 -21.90
CA GLY A 176 -3.25 15.08 -20.85
C GLY A 176 -1.80 15.10 -21.35
N SER A 177 -1.56 15.34 -22.64
CA SER A 177 -0.20 15.48 -23.19
C SER A 177 0.58 16.59 -22.46
N PRO A 178 1.83 16.35 -22.04
CA PRO A 178 2.68 17.38 -21.45
C PRO A 178 3.21 18.40 -22.48
N PHE A 179 2.97 18.18 -23.75
CA PHE A 179 3.54 18.98 -24.85
C PHE A 179 2.62 20.08 -25.37
N ARG A 180 1.43 20.22 -24.80
CA ARG A 180 0.49 21.29 -25.11
C ARG A 180 -0.37 21.64 -23.89
N PRO A 181 -0.99 22.83 -23.87
CA PRO A 181 -1.96 23.18 -22.83
C PRO A 181 -3.14 22.20 -22.84
N MET A 182 -3.65 21.91 -21.66
CA MET A 182 -4.90 21.18 -21.48
C MET A 182 -6.06 22.12 -21.74
N SER A 183 -7.03 21.71 -22.56
CA SER A 183 -8.24 22.49 -22.76
C SER A 183 -9.21 22.36 -21.58
N ASP A 184 -10.15 23.31 -21.45
CA ASP A 184 -11.18 23.27 -20.40
C ASP A 184 -12.08 22.04 -20.53
N GLU A 185 -12.38 21.60 -21.74
CA GLU A 185 -13.14 20.36 -21.99
C GLU A 185 -12.36 19.12 -21.51
N GLU A 186 -11.05 19.05 -21.78
CA GLU A 186 -10.21 17.94 -21.28
C GLU A 186 -10.12 17.95 -19.76
N ARG A 187 -10.00 19.14 -19.15
CA ARG A 187 -10.02 19.31 -17.69
C ARG A 187 -11.34 18.81 -17.11
N ALA A 188 -12.47 19.13 -17.72
CA ALA A 188 -13.78 18.67 -17.28
C ALA A 188 -13.92 17.14 -17.35
N ILE A 189 -13.38 16.50 -18.39
CA ILE A 189 -13.37 15.05 -18.54
C ILE A 189 -12.55 14.41 -17.39
N PHE A 190 -11.32 14.91 -17.14
CA PHE A 190 -10.50 14.40 -16.04
C PHE A 190 -11.13 14.64 -14.67
N GLN A 191 -11.75 15.83 -14.46
CA GLN A 191 -12.48 16.12 -13.23
C GLN A 191 -13.62 15.13 -12.99
N GLY A 192 -14.38 14.78 -14.01
CA GLY A 192 -15.44 13.78 -13.90
C GLY A 192 -14.92 12.40 -13.49
N VAL A 193 -13.72 12.01 -13.96
CA VAL A 193 -13.06 10.77 -13.50
C VAL A 193 -12.64 10.87 -12.04
N ILE A 194 -12.02 11.99 -11.64
CA ILE A 194 -11.63 12.25 -10.25
C ILE A 194 -12.85 12.19 -9.32
N ASP A 195 -13.94 12.86 -9.69
CA ASP A 195 -15.16 12.89 -8.88
C ASP A 195 -15.75 11.50 -8.70
N HIS A 196 -15.79 10.68 -9.76
CA HIS A 196 -16.24 9.29 -9.66
C HIS A 196 -15.37 8.44 -8.71
N LEU A 197 -14.05 8.54 -8.81
CA LEU A 197 -13.13 7.82 -7.93
C LEU A 197 -13.19 8.34 -6.49
N TYR A 198 -13.44 9.63 -6.30
CA TYR A 198 -13.65 10.23 -4.99
C TYR A 198 -14.92 9.70 -4.32
N GLU A 199 -16.06 9.63 -5.03
CA GLU A 199 -17.29 9.03 -4.48
C GLU A 199 -17.09 7.56 -4.09
N ARG A 200 -16.25 6.80 -4.84
CA ARG A 200 -15.87 5.44 -4.44
C ARG A 200 -15.09 5.43 -3.13
N PHE A 201 -14.16 6.37 -2.94
CA PHE A 201 -13.43 6.49 -1.66
C PHE A 201 -14.37 6.80 -0.51
N LEU A 202 -15.28 7.77 -0.69
CA LEU A 202 -16.29 8.11 0.33
C LEU A 202 -17.13 6.90 0.71
N ALA A 203 -17.58 6.10 -0.25
CA ALA A 203 -18.36 4.88 0.02
C ALA A 203 -17.58 3.87 0.88
N VAL A 204 -16.27 3.70 0.64
CA VAL A 204 -15.40 2.84 1.46
C VAL A 204 -15.25 3.38 2.88
N VAL A 205 -15.13 4.71 3.03
CA VAL A 205 -15.09 5.33 4.37
C VAL A 205 -16.44 5.19 5.09
N GLU A 206 -17.56 5.37 4.39
CA GLU A 206 -18.91 5.15 4.94
C GLU A 206 -19.08 3.72 5.47
N GLU A 207 -18.58 2.72 4.72
CA GLU A 207 -18.63 1.32 5.15
C GLU A 207 -17.72 1.06 6.36
N GLY A 208 -16.51 1.64 6.38
CA GLY A 208 -15.53 1.46 7.46
C GLY A 208 -15.82 2.30 8.71
N ARG A 209 -16.65 3.35 8.61
CA ARG A 209 -16.98 4.31 9.68
C ARG A 209 -18.50 4.49 9.82
N PRO A 210 -19.23 3.43 10.18
CA PRO A 210 -20.71 3.47 10.26
C PRO A 210 -21.24 4.46 11.32
N GLY A 211 -20.39 4.90 12.23
CA GLY A 211 -20.74 5.93 13.24
C GLY A 211 -20.73 7.37 12.72
N LEU A 212 -20.19 7.60 11.52
CA LEU A 212 -20.16 8.93 10.90
C LEU A 212 -21.26 9.09 9.87
N SER A 213 -21.92 10.27 9.88
CA SER A 213 -22.88 10.60 8.81
C SER A 213 -22.15 10.88 7.50
N LYS A 214 -22.83 10.67 6.37
CA LYS A 214 -22.29 10.98 5.03
C LYS A 214 -21.84 12.42 4.90
N GLU A 215 -22.56 13.35 5.51
CA GLU A 215 -22.22 14.78 5.52
C GLU A 215 -20.93 15.05 6.29
N ASN A 216 -20.76 14.41 7.47
CA ASN A 216 -19.53 14.53 8.25
C ASN A 216 -18.34 13.93 7.50
N ILE A 217 -18.52 12.75 6.90
CA ILE A 217 -17.46 12.12 6.08
C ILE A 217 -17.04 13.05 4.94
N ARG A 218 -17.98 13.63 4.21
CA ARG A 218 -17.69 14.55 3.10
C ARG A 218 -16.96 15.82 3.58
N THR A 219 -17.31 16.33 4.76
CA THR A 219 -16.62 17.47 5.38
C THR A 219 -15.19 17.15 5.78
N LEU A 220 -14.95 15.92 6.28
CA LEU A 220 -13.62 15.46 6.68
C LEU A 220 -12.76 15.00 5.49
N ALA A 221 -13.36 14.70 4.34
CA ALA A 221 -12.73 14.15 3.16
C ALA A 221 -12.36 15.23 2.12
N ASP A 222 -11.88 16.38 2.54
CA ASP A 222 -11.45 17.48 1.66
C ASP A 222 -9.98 17.37 1.21
N GLY A 223 -9.33 16.25 1.49
CA GLY A 223 -7.94 15.98 1.15
C GLY A 223 -6.94 16.38 2.24
N ARG A 224 -7.38 16.98 3.36
CA ARG A 224 -6.50 17.34 4.47
C ARG A 224 -5.96 16.13 5.23
N ILE A 225 -4.83 16.31 5.89
CA ILE A 225 -4.25 15.33 6.82
C ILE A 225 -4.67 15.63 8.26
N TYR A 226 -4.60 14.60 9.10
CA TYR A 226 -4.94 14.65 10.52
C TYR A 226 -3.83 14.04 11.36
N THR A 227 -3.55 14.64 12.53
CA THR A 227 -2.80 13.98 13.60
C THR A 227 -3.65 12.89 14.25
N ALA A 228 -3.03 11.99 15.00
CA ALA A 228 -3.69 10.91 15.71
C ALA A 228 -4.87 11.42 16.58
N ASP A 229 -4.63 12.46 17.39
CA ASP A 229 -5.64 13.02 18.30
C ASP A 229 -6.85 13.59 17.56
N ILE A 230 -6.61 14.34 16.47
CA ILE A 230 -7.69 14.91 15.67
C ILE A 230 -8.46 13.80 14.95
N ALA A 231 -7.76 12.82 14.38
CA ALA A 231 -8.40 11.69 13.69
C ALA A 231 -9.31 10.90 14.65
N LYS A 232 -8.87 10.66 15.88
CA LYS A 232 -9.69 10.00 16.91
C LYS A 232 -10.86 10.87 17.33
N ALA A 233 -10.66 12.14 17.59
CA ALA A 233 -11.73 13.07 17.99
C ALA A 233 -12.80 13.22 16.91
N GLN A 234 -12.44 13.10 15.63
CA GLN A 234 -13.34 13.14 14.49
C GLN A 234 -13.96 11.77 14.13
N GLY A 235 -13.60 10.70 14.82
CA GLY A 235 -14.11 9.35 14.56
C GLY A 235 -13.53 8.67 13.30
N LEU A 236 -12.45 9.22 12.74
CA LEU A 236 -11.75 8.61 11.60
C LEU A 236 -10.95 7.36 12.00
N VAL A 237 -10.55 7.26 13.26
CA VAL A 237 -9.86 6.12 13.85
C VAL A 237 -10.49 5.78 15.19
N ASP A 238 -10.29 4.55 15.67
CA ASP A 238 -10.92 4.06 16.91
C ASP A 238 -10.08 4.38 18.14
N ASP A 239 -8.75 4.12 18.08
CA ASP A 239 -7.85 4.31 19.21
C ASP A 239 -6.47 4.84 18.81
N ILE A 240 -5.79 5.38 19.83
CA ILE A 240 -4.38 5.77 19.73
C ILE A 240 -3.61 4.82 20.64
N GLY A 241 -2.52 4.22 20.12
CA GLY A 241 -1.70 3.27 20.85
C GLY A 241 -0.52 2.76 20.05
N TYR A 242 0.13 1.73 20.57
CA TYR A 242 1.31 1.13 19.99
C TYR A 242 0.98 -0.20 19.29
N LEU A 243 1.94 -0.73 18.51
CA LEU A 243 1.73 -1.96 17.73
C LEU A 243 1.45 -3.18 18.61
N ASP A 244 2.07 -3.28 19.77
CA ASP A 244 1.83 -4.33 20.76
C ASP A 244 0.39 -4.27 21.30
N GLU A 245 -0.15 -3.09 21.54
CA GLU A 245 -1.56 -2.91 21.95
C GLU A 245 -2.53 -3.33 20.83
N ALA A 246 -2.19 -3.09 19.56
CA ALA A 246 -2.96 -3.59 18.42
C ALA A 246 -2.95 -5.13 18.34
N ILE A 247 -1.80 -5.76 18.64
CA ILE A 247 -1.66 -7.21 18.71
C ILE A 247 -2.49 -7.77 19.88
N ASP A 248 -2.44 -7.14 21.05
CA ASP A 248 -3.23 -7.56 22.22
C ASP A 248 -4.73 -7.38 21.99
N LEU A 249 -5.13 -6.31 21.29
CA LEU A 249 -6.52 -6.13 20.86
C LEU A 249 -6.96 -7.24 19.89
N ALA A 250 -6.09 -7.64 18.95
CA ALA A 250 -6.38 -8.74 18.03
C ALA A 250 -6.56 -10.07 18.78
N LYS A 251 -5.68 -10.39 19.73
CA LYS A 251 -5.83 -11.56 20.62
C LYS A 251 -7.16 -11.50 21.37
N LYS A 252 -7.46 -10.37 22.01
CA LYS A 252 -8.70 -10.18 22.79
C LYS A 252 -9.95 -10.38 21.93
N LYS A 253 -9.98 -9.80 20.71
CA LYS A 253 -11.11 -9.98 19.78
C LYS A 253 -11.24 -11.41 19.28
N ALA A 254 -10.13 -12.13 19.12
CA ALA A 254 -10.10 -13.55 18.78
C ALA A 254 -10.30 -14.49 20.00
N LYS A 255 -10.45 -13.95 21.22
CA LYS A 255 -10.63 -14.69 22.48
C LYS A 255 -9.46 -15.63 22.79
N LEU A 256 -8.22 -15.18 22.51
CA LEU A 256 -6.99 -15.92 22.78
C LEU A 256 -6.35 -15.41 24.06
N GLU A 257 -5.93 -16.33 24.94
CA GLU A 257 -5.11 -16.02 26.12
C GLU A 257 -3.64 -15.90 25.72
N GLU A 258 -3.17 -16.82 24.87
CA GLU A 258 -1.82 -16.86 24.33
C GLU A 258 -1.87 -17.02 22.82
N ALA A 259 -0.92 -16.42 22.11
CA ALA A 259 -0.76 -16.61 20.69
C ALA A 259 0.66 -16.26 20.23
N GLN A 260 1.15 -16.99 19.24
CA GLN A 260 2.32 -16.60 18.48
C GLN A 260 1.98 -15.41 17.58
N VAL A 261 2.88 -14.44 17.49
CA VAL A 261 2.83 -13.38 16.47
C VAL A 261 3.75 -13.81 15.35
N VAL A 262 3.18 -14.05 14.19
CA VAL A 262 3.91 -14.55 13.02
C VAL A 262 3.78 -13.60 11.84
N THR A 263 4.75 -13.62 10.94
CA THR A 263 4.69 -12.94 9.65
C THR A 263 5.16 -13.90 8.55
N TYR A 264 4.82 -13.59 7.29
CA TYR A 264 5.30 -14.37 6.15
C TYR A 264 6.38 -13.60 5.41
N THR A 265 7.49 -14.28 5.08
CA THR A 265 8.66 -13.67 4.46
C THR A 265 9.19 -14.50 3.32
N ARG A 266 9.88 -13.85 2.38
CA ARG A 266 10.67 -14.50 1.33
C ARG A 266 12.17 -14.31 1.60
N GLY A 267 12.95 -15.33 1.33
CA GLY A 267 14.40 -15.27 1.48
C GLY A 267 14.89 -15.26 2.95
N ARG A 268 16.14 -14.85 3.16
CA ARG A 268 16.78 -14.73 4.47
C ARG A 268 16.63 -13.29 4.98
N VAL A 269 15.48 -12.95 5.54
CA VAL A 269 15.32 -11.68 6.25
C VAL A 269 15.40 -11.98 7.74
N SER A 270 16.28 -11.28 8.46
CA SER A 270 16.38 -11.40 9.92
C SER A 270 15.26 -10.58 10.53
N HIS A 271 14.23 -11.25 11.02
CA HIS A 271 13.17 -10.62 11.81
C HIS A 271 13.41 -10.98 13.27
N SER A 272 13.76 -10.00 14.08
CA SER A 272 14.06 -10.18 15.49
C SER A 272 12.92 -9.76 16.41
N ASN A 273 11.96 -8.96 15.93
CA ASN A 273 10.82 -8.47 16.69
C ASN A 273 9.72 -7.89 15.79
N ILE A 274 8.61 -7.45 16.38
CA ILE A 274 7.43 -6.90 15.66
C ILE A 274 7.71 -5.62 14.85
N TYR A 275 8.81 -4.91 15.12
CA TYR A 275 9.23 -3.71 14.40
C TYR A 275 10.23 -4.00 13.27
N SER A 276 10.76 -5.24 13.19
CA SER A 276 11.63 -5.64 12.07
C SER A 276 10.87 -5.53 10.75
N ARG A 277 11.41 -4.88 9.72
CA ARG A 277 10.75 -4.48 8.48
C ARG A 277 9.94 -3.17 8.55
N PHE A 278 10.13 -2.37 9.57
CA PHE A 278 9.65 -1.01 9.51
C PHE A 278 10.54 -0.23 8.53
N ASP A 279 10.21 -0.34 7.26
CA ASP A 279 10.80 0.54 6.25
C ASP A 279 10.04 1.87 6.33
N PRO A 280 10.71 2.97 6.67
CA PRO A 280 10.07 4.29 6.65
C PRO A 280 9.55 4.55 5.23
N PRO A 281 8.45 5.28 5.06
CA PRO A 281 8.00 5.68 3.74
C PRO A 281 9.18 6.33 3.04
N GLN A 282 9.53 5.81 1.86
CA GLN A 282 10.59 6.38 1.01
C GLN A 282 10.10 7.73 0.47
N ILE A 283 10.13 8.74 1.34
CA ILE A 283 9.97 10.13 0.92
C ILE A 283 11.36 10.55 0.48
N GLY A 284 11.56 10.68 -0.83
CA GLY A 284 12.82 11.17 -1.39
C GLY A 284 13.23 12.53 -0.75
N PRO A 285 14.49 12.92 -0.80
CA PRO A 285 14.98 14.13 -0.16
C PRO A 285 14.18 15.34 -0.63
N ILE A 286 13.44 15.92 0.33
CA ILE A 286 12.67 17.16 0.22
C ILE A 286 11.70 17.20 -0.98
N GLY A 287 10.52 16.64 -0.81
CA GLY A 287 9.29 17.04 -1.52
C GLY A 287 9.09 16.53 -2.93
N PHE A 288 9.96 15.70 -3.46
CA PHE A 288 9.68 14.94 -4.65
C PHE A 288 9.84 13.44 -4.34
N PRO A 289 8.88 12.57 -4.75
CA PRO A 289 9.16 11.15 -4.79
C PRO A 289 10.48 11.00 -5.52
N GLU A 290 11.35 10.07 -5.07
CA GLU A 290 12.60 9.77 -5.76
C GLU A 290 12.28 9.68 -7.25
N VAL A 291 12.56 10.78 -7.96
CA VAL A 291 12.36 10.83 -9.41
C VAL A 291 13.50 9.98 -9.92
N ASP A 292 13.25 8.67 -9.96
CA ASP A 292 14.02 7.79 -10.81
C ASP A 292 14.17 8.54 -12.13
N THR A 293 15.39 8.71 -12.59
CA THR A 293 15.67 9.35 -13.89
C THR A 293 14.83 8.74 -14.99
N ASN A 294 14.39 7.47 -14.84
CA ASN A 294 13.38 6.82 -15.66
C ASN A 294 11.99 7.42 -15.46
N SER A 295 11.61 7.91 -14.27
CA SER A 295 10.30 8.55 -14.07
C SER A 295 10.26 9.96 -14.65
N LEU A 296 11.34 10.73 -14.57
CA LEU A 296 11.45 12.00 -15.28
C LEU A 296 11.43 11.77 -16.80
N PHE A 297 12.14 10.75 -17.28
CA PHE A 297 12.12 10.33 -18.67
C PHE A 297 10.73 9.80 -19.09
N SER A 298 10.01 9.09 -18.21
CA SER A 298 8.65 8.62 -18.46
C SER A 298 7.64 9.77 -18.49
N VAL A 299 7.81 10.80 -17.67
CA VAL A 299 6.99 12.01 -17.72
C VAL A 299 7.31 12.82 -18.99
N LEU A 300 8.58 12.95 -19.35
CA LEU A 300 9.02 13.61 -20.58
C LEU A 300 8.70 12.79 -21.85
N SER A 301 8.66 11.45 -21.74
CA SER A 301 8.30 10.53 -22.83
C SER A 301 6.78 10.29 -22.96
N GLY A 302 5.95 11.05 -22.25
CA GLY A 302 4.49 10.93 -22.33
C GLY A 302 3.91 9.81 -21.47
N GLY A 303 4.46 9.61 -20.27
CA GLY A 303 3.86 8.72 -19.28
C GLY A 303 2.39 9.02 -19.08
N THR A 304 1.56 7.97 -19.04
CA THR A 304 0.11 8.13 -18.89
C THR A 304 -0.19 8.78 -17.53
N PRO A 305 -1.08 9.81 -17.48
CA PRO A 305 -1.55 10.37 -16.21
C PRO A 305 -2.10 9.25 -15.32
N GLN A 306 -1.64 9.21 -14.07
CA GLN A 306 -2.12 8.23 -13.09
C GLN A 306 -3.09 8.89 -12.12
N MET A 307 -4.17 8.21 -11.79
CA MET A 307 -5.09 8.60 -10.72
C MET A 307 -4.59 7.98 -9.42
N LEU A 308 -4.39 8.82 -8.42
CA LEU A 308 -3.73 8.44 -7.18
C LEU A 308 -4.61 8.73 -5.98
N TYR A 309 -4.63 7.77 -5.07
CA TYR A 309 -4.91 7.94 -3.65
C TYR A 309 -3.58 8.11 -2.94
N MET A 310 -2.96 9.27 -3.06
CA MET A 310 -1.61 9.51 -2.52
C MET A 310 -1.52 10.91 -1.90
N TRP A 311 -0.94 10.97 -0.70
CA TRP A 311 -0.54 12.23 -0.11
C TRP A 311 0.81 12.65 -0.67
N MET A 312 0.84 13.84 -1.23
CA MET A 312 2.05 14.48 -1.78
C MET A 312 2.27 15.76 -0.98
N PRO A 313 3.28 15.80 -0.09
CA PRO A 313 3.63 16.98 0.69
C PRO A 313 4.22 18.09 -0.17
#